data_1d36e56caf6e9c0b2ba7235cde8ffe50
#
_entry.id   1d36e56caf6e9c0b2ba7235cde8ffe50
#
_cell.length_a   1.000
_cell.length_b   1.000
_cell.length_c   1.000
_cell.angle_alpha   90.00
_cell.angle_beta   90.00
_cell.angle_gamma   90.00
#
_symmetry.space_group_name_H-M   'P 1'
#
loop_
_entity.id
_entity.type
_entity.pdbx_description
1 polymer ?
#
loop_
_entity_poly.entity_id
_entity_poly.type
_entity_poly.pdbx_seq_one_letter_code
_entity_poly.pdbx_strand_id
1 'polypeptide(L)'
;MAALCCLLAAQVSRAQNPAAEKSAPSSSVARGEYIVNNVAVCSQCHTPRDGAGRPERAHWLEGASVWLQSAEPVGNWPQQAPRIAGALPGTDDEMITLLTTGIWRTGTYLRPPMPQFRMSRPDAEAVVAYLKSVKPASK
;
A
#
# COMPACT_ATOMS: atom_id res chain seq x y z
N MET A 1 -66.97 0.06 -15.36
CA MET A 1 -66.31 -1.08 -14.73
C MET A 1 -64.79 -0.80 -14.83
N ALA A 2 -64.20 -0.30 -13.76
CA ALA A 2 -62.77 0.06 -13.71
C ALA A 2 -62.05 -1.01 -12.89
N ALA A 3 -61.12 -1.72 -13.51
CA ALA A 3 -60.27 -2.73 -12.86
C ALA A 3 -59.04 -2.06 -12.26
N LEU A 4 -58.95 -2.08 -10.92
CA LEU A 4 -57.85 -1.56 -10.14
C LEU A 4 -56.77 -2.66 -10.04
N CYS A 5 -55.63 -2.46 -10.71
CA CYS A 5 -54.50 -3.37 -10.70
C CYS A 5 -53.56 -2.97 -9.55
N CYS A 6 -53.58 -3.68 -8.41
CA CYS A 6 -52.67 -3.51 -7.29
C CYS A 6 -51.33 -4.16 -7.62
N LEU A 7 -50.30 -3.36 -7.87
CA LEU A 7 -48.87 -3.78 -7.94
C LEU A 7 -48.33 -3.87 -6.51
N LEU A 8 -48.20 -5.09 -6.00
CA LEU A 8 -47.43 -5.38 -4.76
C LEU A 8 -45.92 -5.34 -5.07
N ALA A 9 -45.29 -4.24 -4.70
CA ALA A 9 -43.84 -4.16 -4.70
C ALA A 9 -43.29 -4.92 -3.49
N ALA A 10 -42.72 -6.09 -3.71
CA ALA A 10 -42.01 -6.84 -2.69
C ALA A 10 -40.70 -6.12 -2.35
N GLN A 11 -40.65 -5.47 -1.20
CA GLN A 11 -39.43 -4.91 -0.65
C GLN A 11 -38.52 -6.04 -0.12
N VAL A 12 -37.46 -6.39 -0.85
CA VAL A 12 -36.44 -7.30 -0.36
C VAL A 12 -35.58 -6.54 0.65
N SER A 13 -35.91 -6.65 1.93
CA SER A 13 -35.05 -6.17 3.01
C SER A 13 -33.73 -6.97 3.02
N ARG A 14 -32.68 -6.37 2.53
CA ARG A 14 -31.32 -6.92 2.63
C ARG A 14 -30.90 -6.84 4.10
N ALA A 15 -31.01 -7.93 4.83
CA ALA A 15 -30.52 -8.03 6.19
C ALA A 15 -28.99 -7.79 6.17
N GLN A 16 -28.55 -6.64 6.67
CA GLN A 16 -27.15 -6.34 6.91
C GLN A 16 -26.71 -7.19 8.11
N ASN A 17 -25.75 -8.08 7.88
CA ASN A 17 -25.20 -8.91 8.94
C ASN A 17 -24.09 -8.11 9.68
N PRO A 18 -24.34 -7.62 10.91
CA PRO A 18 -23.38 -6.77 11.62
C PRO A 18 -22.09 -7.49 12.02
N ALA A 19 -22.07 -8.82 11.94
CA ALA A 19 -20.88 -9.62 12.25
C ALA A 19 -19.86 -9.64 11.10
N ALA A 20 -20.28 -9.38 9.85
CA ALA A 20 -19.38 -9.35 8.69
C ALA A 20 -18.66 -7.99 8.55
N GLU A 21 -19.20 -6.93 9.17
CA GLU A 21 -18.64 -5.58 9.05
C GLU A 21 -17.40 -5.35 9.93
N LYS A 22 -17.18 -6.19 10.94
CA LYS A 22 -16.09 -6.05 11.92
C LYS A 22 -14.75 -6.62 11.48
N SER A 23 -14.69 -7.37 10.38
CA SER A 23 -13.48 -8.02 9.86
C SER A 23 -13.03 -7.55 8.48
N ALA A 24 -13.84 -6.74 7.78
CA ALA A 24 -13.41 -6.18 6.50
C ALA A 24 -12.48 -4.98 6.72
N PRO A 25 -11.34 -4.90 6.01
CA PRO A 25 -10.51 -3.71 6.05
C PRO A 25 -11.33 -2.50 5.60
N SER A 26 -11.06 -1.31 6.18
CA SER A 26 -11.69 -0.09 5.71
C SER A 26 -11.45 0.09 4.21
N SER A 27 -12.35 0.76 3.50
CA SER A 27 -12.21 0.98 2.06
C SER A 27 -10.86 1.61 1.67
N SER A 28 -10.32 2.46 2.55
CA SER A 28 -9.00 3.08 2.37
C SER A 28 -7.85 2.07 2.53
N VAL A 29 -7.89 1.17 3.52
CA VAL A 29 -6.87 0.12 3.70
C VAL A 29 -6.88 -0.85 2.51
N ALA A 30 -8.06 -1.28 2.05
CA ALA A 30 -8.16 -2.16 0.88
C ALA A 30 -7.65 -1.47 -0.41
N ARG A 31 -7.92 -0.18 -0.58
CA ARG A 31 -7.35 0.61 -1.69
C ARG A 31 -5.83 0.69 -1.60
N GLY A 32 -5.30 0.95 -0.41
CA GLY A 32 -3.85 1.00 -0.16
C GLY A 32 -3.19 -0.35 -0.43
N GLU A 33 -3.80 -1.44 0.01
CA GLU A 33 -3.34 -2.80 -0.27
C GLU A 33 -3.21 -3.06 -1.77
N TYR A 34 -4.24 -2.71 -2.54
CA TYR A 34 -4.23 -2.85 -3.99
C TYR A 34 -3.09 -2.04 -4.62
N ILE A 35 -2.90 -0.78 -4.20
CA ILE A 35 -1.85 0.07 -4.75
C ILE A 35 -0.47 -0.50 -4.42
N VAL A 36 -0.21 -0.86 -3.17
CA VAL A 36 1.09 -1.36 -2.71
C VAL A 36 1.47 -2.66 -3.38
N ASN A 37 0.51 -3.58 -3.57
CA ASN A 37 0.79 -4.92 -4.05
C ASN A 37 0.73 -5.06 -5.57
N ASN A 38 -0.11 -4.25 -6.24
CA ASN A 38 -0.43 -4.48 -7.66
C ASN A 38 -0.08 -3.30 -8.58
N VAL A 39 0.03 -2.09 -8.04
CA VAL A 39 0.32 -0.88 -8.84
C VAL A 39 1.75 -0.41 -8.63
N ALA A 40 2.10 -0.08 -7.38
CA ALA A 40 3.42 0.42 -7.01
C ALA A 40 4.43 -0.70 -6.74
N VAL A 41 3.95 -1.93 -6.54
CA VAL A 41 4.74 -3.17 -6.30
C VAL A 41 5.87 -3.00 -5.27
N CYS A 42 5.59 -2.31 -4.17
CA CYS A 42 6.55 -1.91 -3.14
C CYS A 42 7.36 -3.09 -2.60
N SER A 43 6.73 -4.27 -2.53
CA SER A 43 7.36 -5.52 -2.07
C SER A 43 8.55 -5.96 -2.91
N GLN A 44 8.67 -5.53 -4.16
CA GLN A 44 9.80 -5.90 -5.02
C GLN A 44 11.15 -5.39 -4.50
N CYS A 45 11.13 -4.27 -3.77
CA CYS A 45 12.33 -3.67 -3.18
C CYS A 45 12.32 -3.71 -1.65
N HIS A 46 11.12 -3.65 -1.02
CA HIS A 46 11.00 -3.55 0.44
C HIS A 46 10.77 -4.88 1.15
N THR A 47 10.87 -6.02 0.45
CA THR A 47 10.74 -7.37 1.04
C THR A 47 11.99 -8.17 0.71
N PRO A 48 12.58 -8.90 1.69
CA PRO A 48 13.67 -9.82 1.42
C PRO A 48 13.28 -10.87 0.35
N ARG A 49 14.26 -11.43 -0.31
CA ARG A 49 14.04 -12.46 -1.33
C ARG A 49 14.49 -13.84 -0.82
N ASP A 50 13.70 -14.84 -1.16
CA ASP A 50 14.07 -16.25 -0.96
C ASP A 50 15.18 -16.69 -1.92
N GLY A 51 15.67 -17.93 -1.74
CA GLY A 51 16.71 -18.51 -2.61
C GLY A 51 16.33 -18.65 -4.09
N ALA A 52 15.04 -18.49 -4.43
CA ALA A 52 14.54 -18.47 -5.80
C ALA A 52 14.33 -17.05 -6.34
N GLY A 53 14.72 -16.03 -5.56
CA GLY A 53 14.62 -14.62 -5.95
C GLY A 53 13.21 -14.02 -5.82
N ARG A 54 12.27 -14.70 -5.13
CA ARG A 54 10.89 -14.22 -4.93
C ARG A 54 10.77 -13.45 -3.62
N PRO A 55 9.92 -12.40 -3.53
CA PRO A 55 9.66 -11.70 -2.27
C PRO A 55 9.15 -12.68 -1.19
N GLU A 56 9.80 -12.69 -0.03
CA GLU A 56 9.52 -13.60 1.08
C GLU A 56 8.32 -13.12 1.89
N ARG A 57 7.21 -13.89 1.84
CA ARG A 57 5.95 -13.49 2.48
C ARG A 57 6.03 -13.39 4.01
N ALA A 58 6.91 -14.16 4.65
CA ALA A 58 7.10 -14.11 6.09
C ALA A 58 7.67 -12.77 6.56
N HIS A 59 8.42 -12.07 5.70
CA HIS A 59 9.07 -10.79 5.99
C HIS A 59 8.55 -9.66 5.09
N TRP A 60 7.23 -9.66 4.85
CA TRP A 60 6.58 -8.74 3.91
C TRP A 60 6.77 -7.28 4.30
N LEU A 61 7.40 -6.50 3.41
CA LEU A 61 7.67 -5.07 3.55
C LEU A 61 8.57 -4.70 4.76
N GLU A 62 9.37 -5.65 5.27
CA GLU A 62 10.26 -5.43 6.41
C GLU A 62 11.62 -4.82 6.04
N GLY A 63 11.78 -4.40 4.79
CA GLY A 63 13.03 -3.88 4.26
C GLY A 63 13.91 -4.99 3.69
N ALA A 64 14.78 -4.64 2.76
CA ALA A 64 15.66 -5.61 2.10
C ALA A 64 16.91 -4.96 1.51
N SER A 65 17.92 -5.77 1.21
CA SER A 65 19.00 -5.36 0.35
C SER A 65 18.49 -5.05 -1.05
N VAL A 66 18.94 -3.95 -1.63
CA VAL A 66 18.60 -3.55 -2.99
C VAL A 66 19.31 -4.47 -3.98
N TRP A 67 18.55 -5.29 -4.69
CA TRP A 67 19.07 -6.28 -5.66
C TRP A 67 19.31 -5.71 -7.05
N LEU A 68 18.75 -4.53 -7.34
CA LEU A 68 18.96 -3.83 -8.61
C LEU A 68 20.30 -3.12 -8.62
N GLN A 69 20.98 -3.20 -9.76
CA GLN A 69 22.21 -2.46 -10.02
C GLN A 69 21.95 -1.39 -11.08
N SER A 70 22.66 -0.26 -10.95
CA SER A 70 22.66 0.74 -12.02
C SER A 70 23.54 0.28 -13.17
N ALA A 71 23.04 0.42 -14.41
CA ALA A 71 23.85 0.17 -15.60
C ALA A 71 24.97 1.21 -15.77
N GLU A 72 24.73 2.44 -15.31
CA GLU A 72 25.69 3.53 -15.33
C GLU A 72 26.24 3.79 -13.92
N PRO A 73 27.48 4.29 -13.79
CA PRO A 73 28.04 4.66 -12.50
C PRO A 73 27.23 5.78 -11.86
N VAL A 74 26.41 5.44 -10.88
CA VAL A 74 25.65 6.40 -10.06
C VAL A 74 26.23 6.44 -8.67
N GLY A 75 26.75 7.59 -8.28
CA GLY A 75 27.24 7.81 -6.92
C GLY A 75 26.11 7.63 -5.89
N ASN A 76 26.42 7.05 -4.74
CA ASN A 76 25.47 6.86 -3.65
C ASN A 76 24.24 5.99 -4.02
N TRP A 77 24.42 4.94 -4.85
CA TRP A 77 23.35 3.97 -5.11
C TRP A 77 22.94 3.30 -3.79
N PRO A 78 21.62 3.30 -3.44
CA PRO A 78 21.16 2.74 -2.19
C PRO A 78 21.43 1.23 -2.11
N GLN A 79 21.99 0.77 -1.01
CA GLN A 79 22.22 -0.66 -0.76
C GLN A 79 21.08 -1.32 0.01
N GLN A 80 20.25 -0.52 0.69
CA GLN A 80 19.14 -1.00 1.53
C GLN A 80 17.86 -0.22 1.24
N ALA A 81 16.76 -0.95 1.09
CA ALA A 81 15.41 -0.42 1.14
C ALA A 81 14.91 -0.52 2.59
N PRO A 82 14.38 0.55 3.18
CA PRO A 82 13.95 0.53 4.57
C PRO A 82 12.70 -0.34 4.76
N ARG A 83 12.46 -0.76 6.00
CA ARG A 83 11.18 -1.32 6.42
C ARG A 83 10.08 -0.26 6.27
N ILE A 84 8.91 -0.70 5.73
CA ILE A 84 7.71 0.10 5.59
C ILE A 84 6.47 -0.59 6.16
N ALA A 85 6.61 -1.81 6.70
CA ALA A 85 5.54 -2.53 7.39
C ALA A 85 5.38 -2.04 8.83
N GLY A 86 4.18 -1.63 9.23
CA GLY A 86 3.83 -1.23 10.58
C GLY A 86 4.41 0.12 11.01
N ALA A 87 5.74 0.22 11.09
CA ALA A 87 6.44 1.48 11.39
C ALA A 87 7.02 2.08 10.12
N LEU A 88 6.57 3.29 9.79
CA LEU A 88 7.05 4.02 8.63
C LEU A 88 8.37 4.76 8.95
N PRO A 89 9.22 5.04 7.93
CA PRO A 89 10.46 5.78 8.13
C PRO A 89 10.26 7.28 8.37
N GLY A 90 9.04 7.78 8.31
CA GLY A 90 8.63 9.16 8.57
C GLY A 90 7.22 9.23 9.15
N THR A 91 6.77 10.46 9.44
CA THR A 91 5.38 10.73 9.83
C THR A 91 4.43 10.47 8.65
N ASP A 92 3.13 10.36 8.93
CA ASP A 92 2.11 10.16 7.90
C ASP A 92 2.18 11.27 6.83
N ASP A 93 2.29 12.53 7.25
CA ASP A 93 2.37 13.68 6.32
C ASP A 93 3.65 13.67 5.47
N GLU A 94 4.80 13.29 6.06
CA GLU A 94 6.05 13.14 5.32
C GLU A 94 5.94 12.02 4.26
N MET A 95 5.31 10.90 4.61
CA MET A 95 5.08 9.80 3.68
C MET A 95 4.09 10.17 2.58
N ILE A 96 3.01 10.87 2.92
CA ILE A 96 2.05 11.38 1.93
C ILE A 96 2.73 12.35 0.98
N THR A 97 3.52 13.30 1.51
CA THR A 97 4.31 14.24 0.70
C THR A 97 5.26 13.50 -0.24
N LEU A 98 5.99 12.51 0.29
CA LEU A 98 6.88 11.66 -0.51
C LEU A 98 6.16 10.97 -1.67
N LEU A 99 5.02 10.35 -1.40
CA LEU A 99 4.27 9.58 -2.39
C LEU A 99 3.57 10.48 -3.44
N THR A 100 3.25 11.72 -3.08
CA THR A 100 2.60 12.66 -3.99
C THR A 100 3.58 13.49 -4.81
N THR A 101 4.78 13.76 -4.27
CA THR A 101 5.76 14.68 -4.88
C THR A 101 7.08 14.03 -5.27
N GLY A 102 7.41 12.88 -4.70
CA GLY A 102 8.72 12.24 -4.82
C GLY A 102 9.82 12.94 -4.00
N ILE A 103 9.46 13.90 -3.13
CA ILE A 103 10.40 14.68 -2.32
C ILE A 103 10.35 14.20 -0.88
N TRP A 104 11.52 13.87 -0.33
CA TRP A 104 11.67 13.49 1.06
C TRP A 104 11.72 14.74 1.97
N ARG A 105 11.47 14.55 3.27
CA ARG A 105 11.50 15.63 4.30
C ARG A 105 12.74 16.51 4.31
N THR A 106 13.84 16.03 3.74
CA THR A 106 15.08 16.82 3.58
C THR A 106 15.05 17.78 2.39
N GLY A 107 13.95 17.84 1.63
CA GLY A 107 13.84 18.63 0.41
C GLY A 107 14.49 17.98 -0.82
N THR A 108 15.02 16.75 -0.68
CA THR A 108 15.68 16.04 -1.78
C THR A 108 14.73 15.06 -2.45
N TYR A 109 14.89 14.86 -3.75
CA TYR A 109 14.16 13.81 -4.47
C TYR A 109 14.61 12.42 -4.04
N LEU A 110 13.65 11.49 -4.08
CA LEU A 110 13.97 10.07 -3.94
C LEU A 110 14.99 9.66 -4.99
N ARG A 111 15.98 8.88 -4.53
CA ARG A 111 17.03 8.34 -5.41
C ARG A 111 16.58 7.03 -6.05
N PRO A 112 16.95 6.78 -7.31
CA PRO A 112 16.79 5.46 -7.90
C PRO A 112 17.43 4.38 -7.01
N PRO A 113 16.92 3.13 -6.99
CA PRO A 113 15.84 2.63 -7.83
C PRO A 113 14.43 2.92 -7.33
N MET A 114 14.26 3.62 -6.19
CA MET A 114 12.94 4.01 -5.71
C MET A 114 12.29 4.99 -6.70
N PRO A 115 11.11 4.67 -7.28
CA PRO A 115 10.42 5.59 -8.17
C PRO A 115 9.97 6.86 -7.46
N GLN A 116 10.00 7.99 -8.18
CA GLN A 116 9.39 9.23 -7.71
C GLN A 116 7.89 9.19 -8.02
N PHE A 117 7.11 8.66 -7.11
CA PHE A 117 5.66 8.58 -7.29
C PHE A 117 5.01 9.95 -7.41
N ARG A 118 3.86 9.97 -8.06
CA ARG A 118 2.96 11.14 -8.24
C ARG A 118 1.53 10.70 -7.97
N MET A 119 1.32 10.07 -6.83
CA MET A 119 0.00 9.60 -6.42
C MET A 119 -0.93 10.77 -6.15
N SER A 120 -2.22 10.57 -6.32
CA SER A 120 -3.20 11.46 -5.73
C SER A 120 -3.09 11.44 -4.20
N ARG A 121 -3.47 12.55 -3.52
CA ARG A 121 -3.45 12.58 -2.06
C ARG A 121 -4.29 11.45 -1.43
N PRO A 122 -5.53 11.17 -1.88
CA PRO A 122 -6.30 10.04 -1.34
C PRO A 122 -5.63 8.68 -1.53
N ASP A 123 -4.93 8.44 -2.64
CA ASP A 123 -4.18 7.21 -2.86
C ASP A 123 -2.97 7.10 -1.94
N ALA A 124 -2.24 8.19 -1.72
CA ALA A 124 -1.12 8.23 -0.79
C ALA A 124 -1.56 7.98 0.66
N GLU A 125 -2.68 8.59 1.08
CA GLU A 125 -3.31 8.35 2.39
C GLU A 125 -3.72 6.88 2.56
N ALA A 126 -4.31 6.29 1.53
CA ALA A 126 -4.69 4.87 1.51
C ALA A 126 -3.46 3.95 1.63
N VAL A 127 -2.38 4.26 0.90
CA VAL A 127 -1.10 3.53 1.00
C VAL A 127 -0.54 3.60 2.42
N VAL A 128 -0.48 4.80 3.03
CA VAL A 128 -0.01 4.99 4.41
C VAL A 128 -0.85 4.18 5.39
N ALA A 129 -2.19 4.22 5.26
CA ALA A 129 -3.10 3.45 6.11
C ALA A 129 -2.86 1.94 5.99
N TYR A 130 -2.68 1.41 4.78
CA TYR A 130 -2.37 0.00 4.58
C TYR A 130 -1.01 -0.37 5.18
N LEU A 131 0.06 0.37 4.89
CA LEU A 131 1.40 0.08 5.39
C LEU A 131 1.44 0.01 6.93
N LYS A 132 0.71 0.89 7.62
CA LYS A 132 0.57 0.87 9.08
C LYS A 132 -0.23 -0.33 9.59
N SER A 133 -1.14 -0.87 8.79
CA SER A 133 -1.94 -2.05 9.14
C SER A 133 -1.17 -3.36 8.99
N VAL A 134 -0.10 -3.38 8.20
CA VAL A 134 0.74 -4.57 7.98
C VAL A 134 1.48 -4.92 9.28
N LYS A 135 1.20 -6.11 9.80
CA LYS A 135 1.91 -6.62 10.98
C LYS A 135 3.24 -7.24 10.54
N PRO A 136 4.38 -6.76 11.06
CA PRO A 136 5.65 -7.45 10.83
C PRO A 136 5.63 -8.84 11.46
N ALA A 137 6.52 -9.72 10.96
CA ALA A 137 6.74 -11.01 11.60
C ALA A 137 7.14 -10.80 13.07
N SER A 138 6.52 -11.55 13.98
CA SER A 138 6.97 -11.60 15.37
C SER A 138 8.36 -12.21 15.43
N LYS A 139 9.29 -11.49 16.05
CA LYS A 139 10.62 -12.04 16.37
C LYS A 139 10.51 -13.14 17.41
#